data_7954db26aaa1261db501141543f6bd2f
#
_entry.id   7954db26aaa1261db501141543f6bd2f
#
_cell.length_a   1.000
_cell.length_b   1.000
_cell.length_c   1.000
_cell.angle_alpha   90.00
_cell.angle_beta   90.00
_cell.angle_gamma   90.00
#
_symmetry.space_group_name_H-M   'P 1'
#
loop_
_entity.id
_entity.type
_entity.pdbx_description
1 polymer ?
#
loop_
_entity_poly.entity_id
_entity_poly.type
_entity_poly.pdbx_seq_one_letter_code
_entity_poly.pdbx_strand_id
1 'polypeptide(L)'
;MKSVALFTEEIDDLERAVAELQKQCQGFDFQQHSAGLLFAHPDTDLEELASLLTEAFAIPIIGVTASFIFTMKGVKREGISLHFFTADDCRFAVESTGELEPAHVKEAMGQVYHNLVNQLGEKPKLLLTYGNPSTDMVGDDFVDTLDTLSEGVPVYGAMASDDFAMEDCCFVCNGQVFKYGAAVIAISGNIKPVMSSGFHVDTAIDYEGIVTRAEGNQVMELDGVPFVEALTKAGMVFNLDNAQDYINTPFKISFATEAGEEIQCLRHLFHVDKERGTAKFFGKIPVGAKLQVGILDVEGIHDSVASVVHDCLEGIAKNNP
;
A
#
# COMPACT_ATOMS: atom_id res chain seq x y z
N MET A 1 10.15 -11.05 18.89
CA MET A 1 9.89 -9.68 18.41
C MET A 1 8.91 -8.98 19.32
N LYS A 2 9.14 -7.70 19.66
CA LYS A 2 8.20 -6.80 20.36
C LYS A 2 7.81 -5.67 19.44
N SER A 3 6.68 -5.00 19.70
CA SER A 3 6.28 -3.80 18.97
C SER A 3 5.58 -2.80 19.89
N VAL A 4 5.64 -1.54 19.53
CA VAL A 4 4.89 -0.46 20.16
C VAL A 4 4.30 0.44 19.09
N ALA A 5 3.04 0.83 19.29
CA ALA A 5 2.33 1.78 18.43
C ALA A 5 2.12 3.06 19.22
N LEU A 6 2.54 4.17 18.64
CA LEU A 6 2.48 5.51 19.19
C LEU A 6 1.56 6.35 18.31
N PHE A 7 0.84 7.30 18.89
CA PHE A 7 -0.07 8.16 18.14
C PHE A 7 -0.22 9.51 18.80
N THR A 8 -0.24 10.60 18.01
CA THR A 8 -0.63 11.94 18.42
C THR A 8 -1.59 12.56 17.40
N GLU A 9 -2.50 13.41 17.86
CA GLU A 9 -3.37 14.24 17.02
C GLU A 9 -2.70 15.59 16.67
N GLU A 10 -1.54 15.87 17.26
CA GLU A 10 -0.79 17.10 17.00
C GLU A 10 -0.06 16.99 15.65
N ILE A 11 -0.34 17.89 14.71
CA ILE A 11 0.26 17.95 13.38
C ILE A 11 0.86 19.33 13.05
N ASP A 12 0.56 20.36 13.85
CA ASP A 12 1.00 21.75 13.64
C ASP A 12 2.31 22.05 14.39
N ASP A 13 2.40 21.65 15.68
CA ASP A 13 3.59 21.80 16.54
C ASP A 13 4.35 20.46 16.57
N LEU A 14 5.26 20.27 15.62
CA LEU A 14 5.95 18.99 15.44
C LEU A 14 6.95 18.66 16.55
N GLU A 15 7.56 19.66 17.21
CA GLU A 15 8.38 19.42 18.39
C GLU A 15 7.53 18.83 19.53
N ARG A 16 6.34 19.37 19.72
CA ARG A 16 5.38 18.85 20.69
C ARG A 16 4.88 17.46 20.28
N ALA A 17 4.54 17.25 19.01
CA ALA A 17 4.11 15.95 18.49
C ALA A 17 5.17 14.87 18.78
N VAL A 18 6.43 15.12 18.47
CA VAL A 18 7.53 14.20 18.74
C VAL A 18 7.75 13.98 20.24
N ALA A 19 7.64 15.02 21.07
CA ALA A 19 7.72 14.87 22.52
C ALA A 19 6.59 14.01 23.10
N GLU A 20 5.37 14.12 22.56
CA GLU A 20 4.24 13.25 22.94
C GLU A 20 4.48 11.78 22.55
N LEU A 21 5.03 11.52 21.35
CA LEU A 21 5.41 10.18 20.90
C LEU A 21 6.54 9.60 21.77
N GLN A 22 7.59 10.36 22.05
CA GLN A 22 8.67 9.94 22.95
C GLN A 22 8.14 9.58 24.35
N LYS A 23 7.23 10.38 24.89
CA LYS A 23 6.61 10.11 26.19
C LYS A 23 5.84 8.79 26.21
N GLN A 24 5.11 8.44 25.14
CA GLN A 24 4.41 7.17 25.02
C GLN A 24 5.36 5.98 24.94
N CYS A 25 6.58 6.20 24.44
CA CYS A 25 7.61 5.19 24.33
C CYS A 25 8.45 5.01 25.61
N GLN A 26 8.23 5.84 26.65
CA GLN A 26 8.96 5.74 27.92
C GLN A 26 8.76 4.38 28.58
N GLY A 27 9.87 3.70 28.89
CA GLY A 27 9.85 2.39 29.51
C GLY A 27 9.65 1.22 28.52
N PHE A 28 9.50 1.49 27.23
CA PHE A 28 9.57 0.44 26.22
C PHE A 28 11.02 -0.01 26.02
N ASP A 29 11.25 -1.30 26.17
CA ASP A 29 12.57 -1.92 26.09
C ASP A 29 12.89 -2.28 24.64
N PHE A 30 13.56 -1.37 23.94
CA PHE A 30 14.09 -1.63 22.61
C PHE A 30 15.19 -2.68 22.66
N GLN A 31 15.12 -3.64 21.75
CA GLN A 31 16.10 -4.70 21.59
C GLN A 31 17.19 -4.28 20.59
N GLN A 32 18.13 -5.19 20.32
CA GLN A 32 19.33 -4.89 19.53
C GLN A 32 19.03 -4.34 18.13
N HIS A 33 17.97 -4.87 17.48
CA HIS A 33 17.60 -4.50 16.14
C HIS A 33 16.20 -3.92 16.14
N SER A 34 16.01 -2.77 15.48
CA SER A 34 14.75 -2.05 15.44
C SER A 34 14.53 -1.37 14.10
N ALA A 35 13.26 -1.22 13.72
CA ALA A 35 12.82 -0.41 12.59
C ALA A 35 11.48 0.25 12.91
N GLY A 36 11.18 1.38 12.28
CA GLY A 36 9.96 2.15 12.47
C GLY A 36 9.15 2.30 11.18
N LEU A 37 7.84 2.40 11.35
CA LEU A 37 6.87 2.66 10.30
C LEU A 37 6.04 3.88 10.67
N LEU A 38 6.10 4.93 9.85
CA LEU A 38 5.42 6.22 10.03
C LEU A 38 4.20 6.33 9.11
N PHE A 39 3.10 6.83 9.67
CA PHE A 39 1.95 7.33 8.93
C PHE A 39 1.65 8.73 9.42
N ALA A 40 1.67 9.72 8.55
CA ALA A 40 1.40 11.11 8.88
C ALA A 40 0.29 11.69 7.99
N HIS A 41 -0.54 12.55 8.56
CA HIS A 41 -1.55 13.28 7.77
C HIS A 41 -0.87 14.10 6.67
N PRO A 42 -1.44 14.23 5.46
CA PRO A 42 -0.84 15.00 4.36
C PRO A 42 -0.52 16.47 4.70
N ASP A 43 -1.32 17.10 5.55
CA ASP A 43 -1.10 18.50 5.98
C ASP A 43 0.10 18.68 6.93
N THR A 44 0.74 17.56 7.36
CA THR A 44 1.93 17.61 8.22
C THR A 44 3.15 18.02 7.40
N ASP A 45 3.97 18.93 7.90
CA ASP A 45 5.32 19.17 7.32
C ASP A 45 6.18 17.92 7.52
N LEU A 46 6.18 17.08 6.49
CA LEU A 46 6.80 15.76 6.55
C LEU A 46 8.35 15.85 6.59
N GLU A 47 8.94 16.90 6.03
CA GLU A 47 10.40 17.11 6.03
C GLU A 47 10.88 17.45 7.46
N GLU A 48 10.19 18.38 8.12
CA GLU A 48 10.48 18.72 9.51
C GLU A 48 10.23 17.53 10.43
N LEU A 49 9.08 16.85 10.29
CA LEU A 49 8.75 15.67 11.09
C LEU A 49 9.80 14.56 10.95
N ALA A 50 10.21 14.22 9.74
CA ALA A 50 11.20 13.17 9.47
C ALA A 50 12.55 13.47 10.09
N SER A 51 12.98 14.76 10.06
CA SER A 51 14.20 15.23 10.73
C SER A 51 14.11 15.06 12.24
N LEU A 52 13.05 15.57 12.87
CA LEU A 52 12.82 15.49 14.31
C LEU A 52 12.72 14.02 14.79
N LEU A 53 12.05 13.15 14.05
CA LEU A 53 11.96 11.73 14.41
C LEU A 53 13.31 11.01 14.33
N THR A 54 14.14 11.36 13.35
CA THR A 54 15.49 10.79 13.21
C THR A 54 16.37 11.19 14.40
N GLU A 55 16.30 12.43 14.83
CA GLU A 55 17.03 12.91 16.03
C GLU A 55 16.51 12.28 17.32
N ALA A 56 15.19 12.14 17.43
CA ALA A 56 14.51 11.67 18.64
C ALA A 56 14.74 10.18 18.93
N PHE A 57 14.78 9.34 17.90
CA PHE A 57 14.76 7.88 18.07
C PHE A 57 16.01 7.16 17.60
N ALA A 58 16.79 7.71 16.68
CA ALA A 58 17.99 7.09 16.09
C ALA A 58 17.74 5.63 15.59
N ILE A 59 16.53 5.36 15.14
CA ILE A 59 16.05 4.07 14.60
C ILE A 59 15.70 4.30 13.12
N PRO A 60 16.05 3.39 12.20
CA PRO A 60 15.60 3.49 10.81
C PRO A 60 14.09 3.53 10.70
N ILE A 61 13.54 4.52 9.99
CA ILE A 61 12.11 4.73 9.81
C ILE A 61 11.81 4.86 8.32
N ILE A 62 10.78 4.14 7.87
CA ILE A 62 10.10 4.41 6.61
C ILE A 62 8.68 4.88 6.89
N GLY A 63 8.04 5.51 5.93
CA GLY A 63 6.63 5.88 6.09
C GLY A 63 6.04 6.58 4.88
N VAL A 64 4.76 6.90 5.00
CA VAL A 64 3.97 7.57 3.96
C VAL A 64 2.99 8.56 4.57
N THR A 65 2.54 9.50 3.75
CA THR A 65 1.33 10.27 4.04
C THR A 65 0.10 9.36 4.01
N ALA A 66 -0.85 9.59 4.90
CA ALA A 66 -2.04 8.76 5.05
C ALA A 66 -3.27 9.59 5.46
N SER A 67 -4.34 9.53 4.67
CA SER A 67 -5.61 10.18 4.93
C SER A 67 -6.38 9.58 6.11
N PHE A 68 -6.07 8.33 6.46
CA PHE A 68 -6.69 7.61 7.57
C PHE A 68 -5.65 6.83 8.35
N ILE A 69 -5.68 6.99 9.67
CA ILE A 69 -4.76 6.32 10.60
C ILE A 69 -5.55 5.38 11.50
N PHE A 70 -5.19 4.09 11.46
CA PHE A 70 -5.79 3.09 12.33
C PHE A 70 -5.05 3.06 13.67
N THR A 71 -5.78 3.26 14.75
CA THR A 71 -5.25 3.23 16.11
C THR A 71 -6.01 2.23 16.97
N MET A 72 -5.49 1.89 18.14
CA MET A 72 -6.20 1.06 19.13
C MET A 72 -7.53 1.68 19.61
N LYS A 73 -7.77 2.97 19.34
CA LYS A 73 -8.99 3.71 19.70
C LYS A 73 -9.91 3.95 18.51
N GLY A 74 -9.65 3.32 17.37
CA GLY A 74 -10.41 3.48 16.13
C GLY A 74 -9.65 4.25 15.06
N VAL A 75 -10.37 4.61 14.01
CA VAL A 75 -9.84 5.34 12.86
C VAL A 75 -9.78 6.83 13.16
N LYS A 76 -8.67 7.46 12.84
CA LYS A 76 -8.44 8.90 12.93
C LYS A 76 -8.23 9.46 11.52
N ARG A 77 -8.70 10.67 11.27
CA ARG A 77 -8.50 11.39 10.01
C ARG A 77 -7.22 12.22 10.03
N GLU A 78 -6.87 12.74 11.19
CA GLU A 78 -5.71 13.60 11.39
C GLU A 78 -4.79 12.99 12.44
N GLY A 79 -3.48 13.24 12.33
CA GLY A 79 -2.48 12.83 13.30
C GLY A 79 -1.25 12.20 12.71
N ILE A 80 -0.38 11.75 13.62
CA ILE A 80 0.87 11.07 13.31
C ILE A 80 0.88 9.76 14.09
N SER A 81 1.09 8.64 13.38
CA SER A 81 1.27 7.33 13.99
C SER A 81 2.66 6.79 13.68
N LEU A 82 3.34 6.30 14.72
CA LEU A 82 4.67 5.72 14.61
C LEU A 82 4.68 4.34 15.27
N HIS A 83 5.01 3.31 14.50
CA HIS A 83 5.08 1.93 14.95
C HIS A 83 6.52 1.47 14.95
N PHE A 84 7.03 1.01 16.09
CA PHE A 84 8.34 0.37 16.16
C PHE A 84 8.22 -1.13 16.29
N PHE A 85 9.08 -1.82 15.57
CA PHE A 85 9.36 -3.24 15.69
C PHE A 85 10.78 -3.42 16.24
N THR A 86 10.95 -4.33 17.19
CA THR A 86 12.27 -4.57 17.79
C THR A 86 12.46 -6.03 18.14
N ALA A 87 13.69 -6.56 17.99
CA ALA A 87 14.02 -7.95 18.23
C ALA A 87 15.53 -8.15 18.48
N ASP A 88 15.89 -9.19 19.21
CA ASP A 88 17.27 -9.65 19.33
C ASP A 88 17.59 -10.78 18.33
N ASP A 89 16.58 -11.56 17.94
CA ASP A 89 16.69 -12.74 17.07
C ASP A 89 16.19 -12.52 15.63
N CYS A 90 15.84 -11.27 15.29
CA CYS A 90 15.50 -10.83 13.93
C CYS A 90 16.40 -9.67 13.55
N ARG A 91 16.57 -9.46 12.24
CA ARG A 91 17.28 -8.30 11.69
C ARG A 91 16.33 -7.51 10.79
N PHE A 92 16.53 -6.20 10.78
CA PHE A 92 15.82 -5.28 9.92
C PHE A 92 16.83 -4.57 9.04
N ALA A 93 16.55 -4.51 7.75
CA ALA A 93 17.26 -3.66 6.79
C ALA A 93 16.26 -2.69 6.17
N VAL A 94 16.70 -1.47 5.94
CA VAL A 94 15.86 -0.39 5.41
C VAL A 94 16.55 0.24 4.21
N GLU A 95 15.80 0.37 3.11
CA GLU A 95 16.30 0.96 1.87
C GLU A 95 15.18 1.66 1.12
N SER A 96 15.52 2.59 0.22
CA SER A 96 14.57 3.25 -0.66
C SER A 96 15.09 3.41 -2.07
N THR A 97 14.18 3.62 -3.00
CA THR A 97 14.52 3.99 -4.39
C THR A 97 15.10 5.40 -4.48
N GLY A 98 14.89 6.24 -3.44
CA GLY A 98 14.97 7.68 -3.59
C GLY A 98 13.86 8.20 -4.50
N GLU A 99 14.01 9.42 -5.02
CA GLU A 99 13.09 9.97 -6.02
C GLU A 99 13.20 9.17 -7.32
N LEU A 100 12.05 8.76 -7.87
CA LEU A 100 11.97 7.77 -8.93
C LEU A 100 11.18 8.27 -10.13
N GLU A 101 11.71 8.02 -11.32
CA GLU A 101 10.99 8.17 -12.59
C GLU A 101 10.40 6.82 -13.05
N PRO A 102 9.20 6.81 -13.69
CA PRO A 102 8.50 5.59 -14.08
C PRO A 102 9.35 4.60 -14.89
N ALA A 103 10.20 5.09 -15.79
CA ALA A 103 11.05 4.24 -16.64
C ALA A 103 12.08 3.41 -15.87
N HIS A 104 12.41 3.75 -14.62
CA HIS A 104 13.48 3.15 -13.85
C HIS A 104 13.02 2.27 -12.69
N VAL A 105 11.70 2.04 -12.54
CA VAL A 105 11.12 1.30 -11.39
C VAL A 105 11.78 -0.04 -11.18
N LYS A 106 11.85 -0.86 -12.22
CA LYS A 106 12.38 -2.23 -12.12
C LYS A 106 13.85 -2.25 -11.72
N GLU A 107 14.66 -1.35 -12.27
CA GLU A 107 16.08 -1.24 -11.93
C GLU A 107 16.27 -0.76 -10.50
N ALA A 108 15.58 0.31 -10.11
CA ALA A 108 15.68 0.88 -8.76
C ALA A 108 15.20 -0.09 -7.68
N MET A 109 14.04 -0.72 -7.88
CA MET A 109 13.54 -1.74 -6.94
C MET A 109 14.45 -2.98 -6.87
N GLY A 110 15.08 -3.35 -8.00
CA GLY A 110 16.10 -4.38 -8.04
C GLY A 110 17.31 -4.01 -7.19
N GLN A 111 17.80 -2.78 -7.29
CA GLN A 111 18.89 -2.29 -6.46
C GLN A 111 18.52 -2.26 -4.98
N VAL A 112 17.31 -1.77 -4.65
CA VAL A 112 16.76 -1.79 -3.28
C VAL A 112 16.80 -3.21 -2.72
N TYR A 113 16.27 -4.20 -3.43
CA TYR A 113 16.28 -5.58 -2.97
C TYR A 113 17.69 -6.14 -2.72
N HIS A 114 18.63 -5.91 -3.64
CA HIS A 114 20.00 -6.35 -3.49
C HIS A 114 20.70 -5.68 -2.29
N ASN A 115 20.48 -4.38 -2.08
CA ASN A 115 21.03 -3.66 -0.94
C ASN A 115 20.48 -4.22 0.40
N LEU A 116 19.17 -4.50 0.46
CA LEU A 116 18.52 -5.09 1.62
C LEU A 116 19.09 -6.47 1.96
N VAL A 117 19.27 -7.34 0.96
CA VAL A 117 19.88 -8.67 1.16
C VAL A 117 21.32 -8.54 1.65
N ASN A 118 22.11 -7.62 1.11
CA ASN A 118 23.47 -7.35 1.56
C ASN A 118 23.53 -6.85 3.01
N GLN A 119 22.64 -5.95 3.41
CA GLN A 119 22.54 -5.44 4.78
C GLN A 119 22.17 -6.56 5.78
N LEU A 120 21.22 -7.42 5.41
CA LEU A 120 20.78 -8.54 6.23
C LEU A 120 21.84 -9.65 6.30
N GLY A 121 22.61 -9.87 5.23
CA GLY A 121 23.51 -11.00 5.07
C GLY A 121 22.81 -12.34 4.79
N GLU A 122 21.50 -12.32 4.58
CA GLU A 122 20.67 -13.48 4.27
C GLU A 122 19.39 -13.06 3.52
N LYS A 123 18.67 -14.01 2.94
CA LYS A 123 17.38 -13.77 2.27
C LYS A 123 16.33 -13.30 3.29
N PRO A 124 15.57 -12.23 3.03
CA PRO A 124 14.48 -11.81 3.89
C PRO A 124 13.36 -12.86 3.96
N LYS A 125 12.56 -12.81 5.01
CA LYS A 125 11.36 -13.63 5.21
C LYS A 125 10.07 -12.81 5.10
N LEU A 126 10.18 -11.49 5.17
CA LEU A 126 9.08 -10.55 5.00
C LEU A 126 9.63 -9.24 4.43
N LEU A 127 8.91 -8.65 3.50
CA LEU A 127 9.16 -7.33 2.95
C LEU A 127 7.95 -6.44 3.24
N LEU A 128 8.20 -5.28 3.86
CA LEU A 128 7.19 -4.23 4.06
C LEU A 128 7.54 -3.08 3.13
N THR A 129 6.70 -2.79 2.14
CA THR A 129 6.94 -1.73 1.15
C THR A 129 5.88 -0.63 1.25
N TYR A 130 6.35 0.60 1.34
CA TYR A 130 5.51 1.80 1.39
C TYR A 130 6.07 2.84 0.44
N GLY A 131 5.20 3.49 -0.31
CA GLY A 131 5.67 4.43 -1.30
C GLY A 131 4.56 5.28 -1.90
N ASN A 132 4.92 6.12 -2.86
CA ASN A 132 3.99 6.91 -3.63
C ASN A 132 4.23 6.69 -5.12
N PRO A 133 3.28 6.07 -5.84
CA PRO A 133 3.36 5.93 -7.28
C PRO A 133 3.00 7.25 -7.97
N SER A 134 3.45 7.43 -9.20
CA SER A 134 2.97 8.50 -10.10
C SER A 134 1.80 8.01 -10.96
N THR A 135 1.27 8.88 -11.83
CA THR A 135 0.19 8.50 -12.77
C THR A 135 0.59 7.43 -13.79
N ASP A 136 1.90 7.28 -14.05
CA ASP A 136 2.46 6.33 -15.02
C ASP A 136 3.27 5.21 -14.35
N MET A 137 3.21 5.12 -13.03
CA MET A 137 3.86 4.13 -12.19
C MET A 137 2.88 3.71 -11.11
N VAL A 138 2.52 2.46 -11.02
CA VAL A 138 1.54 1.95 -10.06
C VAL A 138 2.20 1.10 -8.98
N GLY A 139 1.50 0.91 -7.86
CA GLY A 139 2.00 0.09 -6.75
C GLY A 139 2.38 -1.33 -7.16
N ASP A 140 1.67 -1.91 -8.14
CA ASP A 140 1.99 -3.24 -8.69
C ASP A 140 3.40 -3.29 -9.29
N ASP A 141 3.95 -2.19 -9.82
CA ASP A 141 5.32 -2.16 -10.38
C ASP A 141 6.38 -2.41 -9.31
N PHE A 142 6.15 -1.91 -8.09
CA PHE A 142 7.04 -2.14 -6.95
C PHE A 142 6.95 -3.59 -6.47
N VAL A 143 5.72 -4.08 -6.29
CA VAL A 143 5.47 -5.42 -5.74
C VAL A 143 5.93 -6.51 -6.72
N ASP A 144 5.61 -6.41 -8.00
CA ASP A 144 5.99 -7.38 -9.03
C ASP A 144 7.52 -7.60 -9.08
N THR A 145 8.29 -6.50 -8.93
CA THR A 145 9.74 -6.58 -8.93
C THR A 145 10.27 -7.28 -7.67
N LEU A 146 9.73 -6.92 -6.50
CA LEU A 146 10.11 -7.55 -5.23
C LEU A 146 9.73 -9.03 -5.20
N ASP A 147 8.52 -9.38 -5.64
CA ASP A 147 8.05 -10.77 -5.69
C ASP A 147 8.93 -11.64 -6.59
N THR A 148 9.21 -11.15 -7.80
CA THR A 148 10.09 -11.83 -8.77
C THR A 148 11.49 -12.09 -8.19
N LEU A 149 12.12 -11.09 -7.57
CA LEU A 149 13.49 -11.20 -7.05
C LEU A 149 13.57 -11.98 -5.75
N SER A 150 12.54 -11.89 -4.94
CA SER A 150 12.49 -12.58 -3.65
C SER A 150 12.02 -14.02 -3.75
N GLU A 151 11.53 -14.47 -4.92
CA GLU A 151 11.07 -15.84 -5.14
C GLU A 151 10.02 -16.28 -4.10
N GLY A 152 8.95 -15.48 -3.96
CA GLY A 152 7.82 -15.79 -3.09
C GLY A 152 8.01 -15.43 -1.61
N VAL A 153 8.91 -14.51 -1.27
CA VAL A 153 8.88 -13.89 0.06
C VAL A 153 7.66 -12.99 0.17
N PRO A 154 6.85 -13.10 1.24
CA PRO A 154 5.68 -12.25 1.40
C PRO A 154 6.03 -10.76 1.33
N VAL A 155 5.31 -10.02 0.49
CA VAL A 155 5.39 -8.55 0.37
C VAL A 155 4.09 -7.97 0.88
N TYR A 156 4.16 -7.03 1.80
CA TYR A 156 3.00 -6.33 2.35
C TYR A 156 3.28 -4.83 2.40
N GLY A 157 2.26 -4.00 2.25
CA GLY A 157 2.42 -2.56 2.34
C GLY A 157 1.23 -1.78 1.86
N ALA A 158 1.45 -0.49 1.66
CA ALA A 158 0.45 0.43 1.12
C ALA A 158 1.11 1.59 0.39
N MET A 159 0.30 2.27 -0.43
CA MET A 159 0.71 3.51 -1.09
C MET A 159 0.24 4.71 -0.26
N ALA A 160 0.97 5.82 -0.39
CA ALA A 160 0.60 7.10 0.18
C ALA A 160 -0.79 7.54 -0.26
N SER A 161 -1.48 8.32 0.57
CA SER A 161 -2.80 8.87 0.27
C SER A 161 -2.96 10.28 0.83
N ASP A 162 -3.76 11.10 0.13
CA ASP A 162 -4.05 12.50 0.45
C ASP A 162 -5.51 12.86 0.12
N ASP A 163 -6.47 12.03 0.55
CA ASP A 163 -7.91 12.20 0.27
C ASP A 163 -8.25 12.30 -1.22
N PHE A 164 -7.48 11.59 -2.07
CA PHE A 164 -7.60 11.56 -3.54
C PHE A 164 -7.25 12.88 -4.24
N ALA A 165 -6.59 13.83 -3.59
CA ALA A 165 -6.07 15.03 -4.24
C ALA A 165 -4.89 14.69 -5.17
N MET A 166 -4.07 13.70 -4.81
CA MET A 166 -2.86 13.25 -5.52
C MET A 166 -1.84 14.37 -5.74
N GLU A 167 -1.78 15.32 -4.82
CA GLU A 167 -0.90 16.49 -4.86
C GLU A 167 0.20 16.42 -3.81
N ASP A 168 -0.16 16.00 -2.57
CA ASP A 168 0.69 16.03 -1.37
C ASP A 168 1.10 14.65 -0.87
N CYS A 169 0.89 13.61 -1.67
CA CYS A 169 1.38 12.27 -1.38
C CYS A 169 2.91 12.22 -1.42
N CYS A 170 3.50 11.72 -0.33
CA CYS A 170 4.95 11.56 -0.17
C CYS A 170 5.28 10.28 0.59
N PHE A 171 6.55 9.84 0.48
CA PHE A 171 7.08 8.81 1.35
C PHE A 171 8.38 9.24 2.03
N VAL A 172 8.70 8.60 3.14
CA VAL A 172 9.87 8.87 3.97
C VAL A 172 10.78 7.66 4.03
N CYS A 173 12.08 7.89 3.99
CA CYS A 173 13.08 6.90 4.35
C CYS A 173 14.23 7.56 5.11
N ASN A 174 14.44 7.17 6.36
CA ASN A 174 15.57 7.59 7.19
C ASN A 174 15.79 9.11 7.21
N GLY A 175 14.72 9.87 7.46
CA GLY A 175 14.77 11.34 7.56
C GLY A 175 14.74 12.09 6.23
N GLN A 176 14.67 11.39 5.10
CA GLN A 176 14.51 11.99 3.78
C GLN A 176 13.10 11.78 3.26
N VAL A 177 12.55 12.82 2.63
CA VAL A 177 11.23 12.81 2.01
C VAL A 177 11.35 12.79 0.50
N PHE A 178 10.52 12.00 -0.15
CA PHE A 178 10.49 11.84 -1.60
C PHE A 178 9.05 11.88 -2.10
N LYS A 179 8.85 12.42 -3.28
CA LYS A 179 7.53 12.49 -3.88
C LYS A 179 7.14 11.17 -4.55
N TYR A 180 8.01 10.59 -5.37
CA TYR A 180 7.70 9.37 -6.11
C TYR A 180 8.74 8.28 -5.86
N GLY A 181 8.27 7.07 -5.60
CA GLY A 181 9.10 5.91 -5.34
C GLY A 181 8.60 5.06 -4.18
N ALA A 182 9.49 4.25 -3.61
CA ALA A 182 9.16 3.38 -2.49
C ALA A 182 10.32 3.19 -1.51
N ALA A 183 9.97 2.98 -0.25
CA ALA A 183 10.86 2.49 0.79
C ALA A 183 10.46 1.10 1.23
N VAL A 184 11.43 0.29 1.65
CA VAL A 184 11.22 -1.10 2.03
C VAL A 184 11.93 -1.39 3.35
N ILE A 185 11.22 -2.05 4.28
CA ILE A 185 11.82 -2.76 5.42
C ILE A 185 11.87 -4.24 5.07
N ALA A 186 13.06 -4.81 5.04
CA ALA A 186 13.25 -6.25 4.93
C ALA A 186 13.53 -6.85 6.32
N ILE A 187 12.86 -7.96 6.63
CA ILE A 187 12.97 -8.63 7.92
C ILE A 187 13.45 -10.05 7.72
N SER A 188 14.50 -10.44 8.46
CA SER A 188 15.05 -11.80 8.46
C SER A 188 15.19 -12.36 9.88
N GLY A 189 15.69 -13.58 10.02
CA GLY A 189 15.92 -14.23 11.32
C GLY A 189 14.74 -15.10 11.77
N ASN A 190 14.43 -15.10 13.07
CA ASN A 190 13.45 -16.00 13.66
C ASN A 190 12.01 -15.47 13.58
N ILE A 191 11.49 -15.32 12.34
CA ILE A 191 10.09 -14.96 12.09
C ILE A 191 9.39 -16.00 11.20
N LYS A 192 8.09 -16.12 11.37
CA LYS A 192 7.17 -16.86 10.51
C LYS A 192 6.00 -15.94 10.17
N PRO A 193 6.07 -15.20 9.06
CA PRO A 193 4.99 -14.32 8.65
C PRO A 193 3.69 -15.09 8.42
N VAL A 194 2.59 -14.52 8.87
CA VAL A 194 1.25 -14.98 8.55
C VAL A 194 0.53 -13.80 7.92
N MET A 195 0.01 -14.01 6.74
CA MET A 195 -0.69 -12.98 5.97
C MET A 195 -2.04 -13.53 5.51
N SER A 196 -3.04 -12.69 5.55
CA SER A 196 -4.34 -12.92 4.94
C SER A 196 -4.80 -11.63 4.29
N SER A 197 -5.53 -11.74 3.20
CA SER A 197 -6.16 -10.61 2.53
C SER A 197 -7.59 -10.99 2.16
N GLY A 198 -8.47 -10.02 2.16
CA GLY A 198 -9.86 -10.21 1.77
C GLY A 198 -10.49 -8.89 1.40
N PHE A 199 -11.54 -8.97 0.62
CA PHE A 199 -12.40 -7.85 0.29
C PHE A 199 -13.83 -8.34 0.12
N HIS A 200 -14.78 -7.43 0.27
CA HIS A 200 -16.17 -7.67 -0.08
C HIS A 200 -16.67 -6.58 -1.02
N VAL A 201 -17.37 -6.98 -2.05
CA VAL A 201 -18.05 -6.10 -2.98
C VAL A 201 -19.22 -6.84 -3.59
N ASP A 202 -20.39 -6.23 -3.54
CA ASP A 202 -21.59 -6.72 -4.22
C ASP A 202 -21.58 -6.29 -5.69
N THR A 203 -22.35 -6.98 -6.51
CA THR A 203 -22.54 -6.64 -7.92
C THR A 203 -23.46 -5.43 -8.03
N ALA A 204 -22.96 -4.33 -8.61
CA ALA A 204 -23.78 -3.14 -8.85
C ALA A 204 -24.69 -3.27 -10.08
N ILE A 205 -24.17 -3.89 -11.14
CA ILE A 205 -24.89 -4.16 -12.39
C ILE A 205 -24.60 -5.57 -12.85
N ASP A 206 -25.59 -6.24 -13.47
CA ASP A 206 -25.44 -7.59 -14.00
C ASP A 206 -24.68 -7.56 -15.35
N TYR A 207 -23.40 -7.20 -15.25
CA TYR A 207 -22.46 -7.16 -16.38
C TYR A 207 -21.07 -7.53 -15.91
N GLU A 208 -20.49 -8.53 -16.56
CA GLU A 208 -19.10 -8.92 -16.43
C GLU A 208 -18.44 -8.80 -17.81
N GLY A 209 -17.58 -7.78 -17.99
CA GLY A 209 -16.87 -7.56 -19.24
C GLY A 209 -15.50 -8.22 -19.25
N ILE A 210 -15.05 -8.66 -20.42
CA ILE A 210 -13.69 -9.17 -20.63
C ILE A 210 -12.82 -8.04 -21.15
N VAL A 211 -11.68 -7.80 -20.52
CA VAL A 211 -10.69 -6.83 -20.98
C VAL A 211 -10.04 -7.35 -22.26
N THR A 212 -10.36 -6.73 -23.38
CA THR A 212 -9.85 -7.14 -24.70
C THR A 212 -8.64 -6.32 -25.15
N ARG A 213 -8.46 -5.11 -24.61
CA ARG A 213 -7.28 -4.29 -24.82
C ARG A 213 -6.94 -3.45 -23.59
N ALA A 214 -5.72 -3.60 -23.10
CA ALA A 214 -5.15 -2.84 -22.00
C ALA A 214 -3.64 -2.68 -22.14
N GLU A 215 -3.09 -1.64 -21.52
CA GLU A 215 -1.65 -1.41 -21.41
C GLU A 215 -1.35 -0.90 -19.98
N GLY A 216 -0.57 -1.69 -19.22
CA GLY A 216 -0.31 -1.38 -17.81
C GLY A 216 -1.61 -1.28 -16.98
N ASN A 217 -1.87 -0.09 -16.46
CA ASN A 217 -3.06 0.21 -15.70
C ASN A 217 -4.18 0.87 -16.53
N GLN A 218 -3.98 1.05 -17.83
CA GLN A 218 -4.98 1.65 -18.72
C GLN A 218 -5.79 0.56 -19.43
N VAL A 219 -7.10 0.52 -19.20
CA VAL A 219 -8.05 -0.30 -19.95
C VAL A 219 -8.64 0.50 -21.09
N MET A 220 -8.51 -0.01 -22.31
CA MET A 220 -8.98 0.61 -23.52
C MET A 220 -10.30 0.03 -23.99
N GLU A 221 -10.46 -1.32 -23.91
CA GLU A 221 -11.63 -2.01 -24.45
C GLU A 221 -12.10 -3.13 -23.52
N LEU A 222 -13.43 -3.25 -23.42
CA LEU A 222 -14.14 -4.39 -22.87
C LEU A 222 -14.99 -5.02 -23.97
N ASP A 223 -14.93 -6.34 -24.14
CA ASP A 223 -15.69 -7.10 -25.13
C ASP A 223 -15.56 -6.54 -26.57
N GLY A 224 -14.37 -5.98 -26.90
CA GLY A 224 -14.07 -5.40 -28.23
C GLY A 224 -14.62 -4.00 -28.49
N VAL A 225 -15.17 -3.33 -27.47
CA VAL A 225 -15.66 -1.94 -27.58
C VAL A 225 -14.94 -1.04 -26.56
N PRO A 226 -14.86 0.29 -26.80
CA PRO A 226 -14.24 1.21 -25.86
C PRO A 226 -14.82 1.07 -24.45
N PHE A 227 -13.97 1.15 -23.42
CA PHE A 227 -14.32 0.90 -22.01
C PHE A 227 -15.58 1.66 -21.56
N VAL A 228 -15.61 2.99 -21.80
CA VAL A 228 -16.76 3.83 -21.40
C VAL A 228 -18.03 3.44 -22.13
N GLU A 229 -17.92 3.09 -23.42
CA GLU A 229 -19.06 2.65 -24.22
C GLU A 229 -19.63 1.32 -23.72
N ALA A 230 -18.76 0.36 -23.39
CA ALA A 230 -19.18 -0.94 -22.86
C ALA A 230 -19.99 -0.79 -21.57
N LEU A 231 -19.47 0.01 -20.61
CA LEU A 231 -20.15 0.26 -19.34
C LEU A 231 -21.45 1.05 -19.51
N THR A 232 -21.47 2.03 -20.43
CA THR A 232 -22.68 2.79 -20.74
C THR A 232 -23.78 1.87 -21.33
N LYS A 233 -23.42 0.97 -22.24
CA LYS A 233 -24.34 -0.04 -22.78
C LYS A 233 -24.87 -1.01 -21.71
N ALA A 234 -24.05 -1.31 -20.70
CA ALA A 234 -24.44 -2.13 -19.55
C ALA A 234 -25.34 -1.37 -18.54
N GLY A 235 -25.63 -0.10 -18.78
CA GLY A 235 -26.51 0.71 -17.94
C GLY A 235 -25.79 1.58 -16.90
N MET A 236 -24.46 1.60 -16.91
CA MET A 236 -23.70 2.47 -16.02
C MET A 236 -23.57 3.88 -16.60
N VAL A 237 -23.99 4.86 -15.83
CA VAL A 237 -23.86 6.28 -16.20
C VAL A 237 -22.82 6.92 -15.30
N PHE A 238 -21.67 7.25 -15.87
CA PHE A 238 -20.66 8.05 -15.18
C PHE A 238 -20.91 9.54 -15.44
N ASN A 239 -20.87 10.33 -14.38
CA ASN A 239 -20.66 11.76 -14.52
C ASN A 239 -19.15 11.98 -14.75
N LEU A 240 -18.75 11.93 -16.00
CA LEU A 240 -17.33 12.04 -16.37
C LEU A 240 -16.76 13.46 -16.16
N ASP A 241 -17.61 14.45 -15.80
CA ASP A 241 -17.17 15.82 -15.48
C ASP A 241 -16.74 15.96 -14.01
N ASN A 242 -17.06 14.96 -13.19
CA ASN A 242 -16.70 14.93 -11.77
C ASN A 242 -15.97 13.64 -11.43
N ALA A 243 -14.66 13.72 -11.19
CA ALA A 243 -13.83 12.57 -10.85
C ALA A 243 -14.33 11.85 -9.59
N GLN A 244 -14.88 12.55 -8.61
CA GLN A 244 -15.41 11.96 -7.38
C GLN A 244 -16.54 10.96 -7.63
N ASP A 245 -17.29 11.10 -8.73
CA ASP A 245 -18.41 10.21 -9.04
C ASP A 245 -17.95 8.82 -9.54
N TYR A 246 -16.71 8.70 -10.05
CA TYR A 246 -16.20 7.42 -10.53
C TYR A 246 -15.01 6.86 -9.74
N ILE A 247 -14.20 7.70 -9.05
CA ILE A 247 -13.08 7.24 -8.21
C ILE A 247 -13.56 6.30 -7.10
N ASN A 248 -14.74 6.56 -6.54
CA ASN A 248 -15.31 5.74 -5.47
C ASN A 248 -15.98 4.44 -5.96
N THR A 249 -16.07 4.22 -7.29
CA THR A 249 -16.67 3.00 -7.83
C THR A 249 -15.66 1.85 -7.76
N PRO A 250 -15.92 0.79 -6.98
CA PRO A 250 -15.05 -0.37 -6.94
C PRO A 250 -15.30 -1.27 -8.15
N PHE A 251 -14.22 -1.80 -8.72
CA PHE A 251 -14.28 -2.81 -9.76
C PHE A 251 -13.66 -4.11 -9.23
N LYS A 252 -14.42 -5.18 -9.27
CA LYS A 252 -13.90 -6.52 -9.04
C LYS A 252 -13.22 -7.00 -10.30
N ILE A 253 -11.95 -7.34 -10.18
CA ILE A 253 -11.13 -7.86 -11.27
C ILE A 253 -10.78 -9.31 -10.95
N SER A 254 -10.94 -10.20 -11.94
CA SER A 254 -10.54 -11.62 -11.83
C SER A 254 -9.70 -11.98 -13.03
N PHE A 255 -8.56 -12.59 -12.79
CA PHE A 255 -7.66 -13.06 -13.87
C PHE A 255 -6.83 -14.26 -13.39
N ALA A 256 -6.34 -15.06 -14.35
CA ALA A 256 -5.39 -16.12 -14.06
C ALA A 256 -3.95 -15.62 -14.17
N THR A 257 -3.09 -16.01 -13.23
CA THR A 257 -1.64 -15.81 -13.33
C THR A 257 -1.04 -16.72 -14.41
N GLU A 258 0.22 -16.50 -14.78
CA GLU A 258 0.97 -17.40 -15.66
C GLU A 258 1.06 -18.83 -15.08
N ALA A 259 1.05 -18.98 -13.77
CA ALA A 259 1.00 -20.27 -13.08
C ALA A 259 -0.39 -20.93 -13.09
N GLY A 260 -1.42 -20.24 -13.59
CA GLY A 260 -2.81 -20.73 -13.66
C GLY A 260 -3.60 -20.54 -12.37
N GLU A 261 -3.08 -19.79 -11.42
CA GLU A 261 -3.80 -19.41 -10.20
C GLU A 261 -4.81 -18.29 -10.51
N GLU A 262 -6.05 -18.44 -10.03
CA GLU A 262 -7.06 -17.38 -10.17
C GLU A 262 -6.86 -16.33 -9.08
N ILE A 263 -6.59 -15.10 -9.50
CA ILE A 263 -6.51 -13.93 -8.62
C ILE A 263 -7.79 -13.11 -8.73
N GLN A 264 -8.29 -12.66 -7.59
CA GLN A 264 -9.35 -11.66 -7.50
C GLN A 264 -8.85 -10.48 -6.69
N CYS A 265 -9.12 -9.26 -7.17
CA CYS A 265 -8.77 -8.03 -6.47
C CYS A 265 -9.79 -6.93 -6.76
N LEU A 266 -9.78 -5.89 -5.91
CA LEU A 266 -10.47 -4.65 -6.19
C LEU A 266 -9.53 -3.65 -6.86
N ARG A 267 -10.08 -2.91 -7.80
CA ARG A 267 -9.42 -1.75 -8.43
C ARG A 267 -10.40 -0.59 -8.48
N HIS A 268 -9.88 0.60 -8.33
CA HIS A 268 -10.63 1.84 -8.49
C HIS A 268 -10.12 2.61 -9.70
N LEU A 269 -11.01 3.34 -10.36
CA LEU A 269 -10.65 4.29 -11.41
C LEU A 269 -9.99 5.51 -10.77
N PHE A 270 -8.96 6.05 -11.42
CA PHE A 270 -8.47 7.38 -11.05
C PHE A 270 -8.59 8.39 -12.20
N HIS A 271 -8.70 7.92 -13.45
CA HIS A 271 -8.85 8.81 -14.59
C HIS A 271 -9.66 8.16 -15.72
N VAL A 272 -10.51 8.93 -16.37
CA VAL A 272 -11.26 8.52 -17.56
C VAL A 272 -11.00 9.51 -18.69
N ASP A 273 -10.49 9.03 -19.83
CA ASP A 273 -10.34 9.78 -21.06
C ASP A 273 -11.66 9.69 -21.87
N LYS A 274 -12.43 10.76 -21.86
CA LYS A 274 -13.74 10.83 -22.52
C LYS A 274 -13.65 10.74 -24.03
N GLU A 275 -12.61 11.33 -24.62
CA GLU A 275 -12.46 11.40 -26.09
C GLU A 275 -12.09 10.02 -26.64
N ARG A 276 -11.24 9.29 -25.95
CA ARG A 276 -10.80 7.95 -26.32
C ARG A 276 -11.69 6.85 -25.78
N GLY A 277 -12.53 7.15 -24.78
CA GLY A 277 -13.37 6.17 -24.10
C GLY A 277 -12.58 5.16 -23.27
N THR A 278 -11.40 5.53 -22.77
CA THR A 278 -10.49 4.66 -22.00
C THR A 278 -10.43 5.08 -20.53
N ALA A 279 -9.94 4.19 -19.66
CA ALA A 279 -9.81 4.48 -18.24
C ALA A 279 -8.49 3.99 -17.67
N LYS A 280 -7.92 4.75 -16.71
CA LYS A 280 -6.78 4.33 -15.89
C LYS A 280 -7.23 3.93 -14.50
N PHE A 281 -6.62 2.89 -13.95
CA PHE A 281 -6.89 2.33 -12.63
C PHE A 281 -5.69 2.52 -11.69
N PHE A 282 -5.91 2.42 -10.38
CA PHE A 282 -4.83 2.45 -9.38
C PHE A 282 -3.94 1.20 -9.37
N GLY A 283 -4.12 0.28 -10.30
CA GLY A 283 -3.29 -0.90 -10.47
C GLY A 283 -3.43 -1.49 -11.87
N LYS A 284 -2.54 -2.41 -12.20
CA LYS A 284 -2.53 -3.09 -13.51
C LYS A 284 -3.78 -3.96 -13.71
N ILE A 285 -4.24 -4.01 -14.96
CA ILE A 285 -5.34 -4.89 -15.36
C ILE A 285 -4.91 -5.62 -16.65
N PRO A 286 -4.67 -6.93 -16.57
CA PRO A 286 -4.21 -7.69 -17.74
C PRO A 286 -5.31 -7.90 -18.78
N VAL A 287 -4.91 -8.03 -20.03
CA VAL A 287 -5.80 -8.50 -21.11
C VAL A 287 -6.30 -9.90 -20.78
N GLY A 288 -7.59 -10.15 -21.00
CA GLY A 288 -8.27 -11.38 -20.62
C GLY A 288 -8.87 -11.38 -19.21
N ALA A 289 -8.56 -10.36 -18.39
CA ALA A 289 -9.22 -10.22 -17.10
C ALA A 289 -10.72 -9.98 -17.24
N LYS A 290 -11.49 -10.52 -16.30
CA LYS A 290 -12.91 -10.22 -16.12
C LYS A 290 -13.04 -9.01 -15.22
N LEU A 291 -13.91 -8.09 -15.61
CA LEU A 291 -14.17 -6.86 -14.89
C LEU A 291 -15.66 -6.74 -14.60
N GLN A 292 -15.98 -6.54 -13.32
CA GLN A 292 -17.35 -6.36 -12.84
C GLN A 292 -17.45 -5.10 -12.01
N VAL A 293 -18.49 -4.31 -12.27
CA VAL A 293 -18.75 -3.10 -11.45
C VAL A 293 -19.35 -3.52 -10.12
N GLY A 294 -18.77 -3.04 -9.06
CA GLY A 294 -19.19 -3.37 -7.70
C GLY A 294 -19.86 -2.21 -6.97
N ILE A 295 -20.44 -2.54 -5.85
CA ILE A 295 -20.92 -1.61 -4.82
C ILE A 295 -20.42 -2.08 -3.46
N LEU A 296 -19.98 -1.12 -2.64
CA LEU A 296 -19.50 -1.42 -1.29
C LEU A 296 -20.70 -1.64 -0.36
N ASP A 297 -20.70 -2.79 0.31
CA ASP A 297 -21.61 -3.11 1.39
C ASP A 297 -20.88 -3.13 2.74
N VAL A 298 -21.37 -2.34 3.69
CA VAL A 298 -20.71 -2.17 4.99
C VAL A 298 -20.71 -3.46 5.82
N GLU A 299 -21.80 -4.24 5.77
CA GLU A 299 -21.92 -5.51 6.52
C GLU A 299 -20.94 -6.54 5.94
N GLY A 300 -20.91 -6.71 4.63
CA GLY A 300 -19.98 -7.59 3.94
C GLY A 300 -18.51 -7.21 4.14
N ILE A 301 -18.20 -5.90 4.23
CA ILE A 301 -16.84 -5.43 4.57
C ILE A 301 -16.48 -5.87 5.99
N HIS A 302 -17.38 -5.71 6.97
CA HIS A 302 -17.14 -6.15 8.34
C HIS A 302 -16.90 -7.66 8.42
N ASP A 303 -17.68 -8.47 7.72
CA ASP A 303 -17.51 -9.92 7.67
C ASP A 303 -16.18 -10.30 7.01
N SER A 304 -15.79 -9.63 5.94
CA SER A 304 -14.49 -9.83 5.28
C SER A 304 -13.32 -9.52 6.23
N VAL A 305 -13.38 -8.41 6.97
CA VAL A 305 -12.36 -8.05 7.97
C VAL A 305 -12.31 -9.10 9.09
N ALA A 306 -13.45 -9.54 9.59
CA ALA A 306 -13.52 -10.58 10.62
C ALA A 306 -12.89 -11.90 10.15
N SER A 307 -13.15 -12.30 8.90
CA SER A 307 -12.54 -13.49 8.28
C SER A 307 -11.02 -13.37 8.18
N VAL A 308 -10.51 -12.24 7.68
CA VAL A 308 -9.05 -12.00 7.56
C VAL A 308 -8.36 -12.06 8.92
N VAL A 309 -8.95 -11.45 9.96
CA VAL A 309 -8.43 -11.52 11.32
C VAL A 309 -8.42 -12.96 11.85
N HIS A 310 -9.52 -13.71 11.62
CA HIS A 310 -9.61 -15.13 12.02
C HIS A 310 -8.50 -15.97 11.38
N ASP A 311 -8.30 -15.85 10.06
CA ASP A 311 -7.28 -16.57 9.31
C ASP A 311 -5.87 -16.28 9.84
N CYS A 312 -5.58 -14.99 10.13
CA CYS A 312 -4.31 -14.60 10.72
C CYS A 312 -4.10 -15.23 12.11
N LEU A 313 -5.12 -15.21 12.97
CA LEU A 313 -5.04 -15.81 14.32
C LEU A 313 -4.85 -17.33 14.26
N GLU A 314 -5.56 -18.02 13.37
CA GLU A 314 -5.35 -19.46 13.13
C GLU A 314 -3.93 -19.77 12.63
N GLY A 315 -3.43 -18.97 11.67
CA GLY A 315 -2.08 -19.13 11.14
C GLY A 315 -1.02 -18.93 12.22
N ILE A 316 -1.18 -17.94 13.11
CA ILE A 316 -0.31 -17.69 14.26
C ILE A 316 -0.35 -18.87 15.23
N ALA A 317 -1.55 -19.39 15.55
CA ALA A 317 -1.69 -20.53 16.46
C ALA A 317 -1.03 -21.81 15.91
N LYS A 318 -1.13 -22.06 14.60
CA LYS A 318 -0.46 -23.19 13.93
C LYS A 318 1.08 -23.06 13.96
N ASN A 319 1.60 -21.82 13.92
CA ASN A 319 3.04 -21.56 13.95
C ASN A 319 3.65 -21.56 15.36
N ASN A 320 2.82 -21.45 16.41
CA ASN A 320 3.20 -21.46 17.82
C ASN A 320 2.36 -22.47 18.59
N PRO A 321 2.56 -23.79 18.36
CA PRO A 321 1.80 -24.87 19.02
C PRO A 321 2.06 -24.95 20.54
#